data_ae47ff1fd0de8db8f03ddb0103fb7cf5
#
_entry.id   ae47ff1fd0de8db8f03ddb0103fb7cf5
#
_cell.length_a   1.000
_cell.length_b   1.000
_cell.length_c   1.000
_cell.angle_alpha   90.00
_cell.angle_beta   90.00
_cell.angle_gamma   90.00
#
_symmetry.space_group_name_H-M   'P 1'
#
loop_
_entity.id
_entity.type
_entity.pdbx_description
1 polymer ?
#
loop_
_entity_poly.entity_id
_entity_poly.type
_entity_poly.pdbx_seq_one_letter_code
_entity_poly.pdbx_strand_id
1 'polypeptide(L)' 'MSHYTLGWHDQQLKYYEIGEYADDAWEAVKNAREDVPYLHEHPFSLDSIKREE' A
#
# COMPACT_ATOMS: atom_id res chain seq x y z
N MET A 1 17.14 -0.22 -2.55
CA MET A 1 15.68 -0.27 -2.74
C MET A 1 15.12 -1.45 -1.97
N SER A 2 14.14 -1.21 -1.12
CA SER A 2 13.56 -2.25 -0.27
C SER A 2 12.21 -2.69 -0.82
N HIS A 3 11.80 -3.90 -0.44
CA HIS A 3 10.49 -4.43 -0.80
C HIS A 3 9.53 -4.26 0.37
N TYR A 4 8.37 -3.70 0.10
CA TYR A 4 7.32 -3.48 1.11
C TYR A 4 6.04 -4.18 0.69
N THR A 5 5.32 -4.72 1.67
CA THR A 5 3.96 -5.23 1.46
C THR A 5 3.00 -4.28 2.16
N LEU A 6 2.03 -3.79 1.40
CA LEU A 6 1.03 -2.87 1.91
C LEU A 6 -0.34 -3.53 1.86
N GLY A 7 -1.11 -3.38 2.93
CA GLY A 7 -2.43 -3.98 3.03
C GLY A 7 -3.51 -2.93 3.23
N TRP A 8 -4.68 -3.15 2.64
CA TRP A 8 -5.81 -2.24 2.80
C TRP A 8 -7.13 -3.00 2.72
N HIS A 9 -8.20 -2.33 3.16
CA HIS A 9 -9.56 -2.85 3.07
C HIS A 9 -10.40 -1.98 2.14
N ASP A 10 -11.33 -2.62 1.42
CA ASP A 10 -12.32 -1.86 0.67
C ASP A 10 -13.55 -1.58 1.56
N GLN A 11 -14.61 -1.00 0.96
CA GLN A 11 -15.82 -0.65 1.69
C GLN A 11 -16.59 -1.89 2.17
N GLN A 12 -16.31 -3.04 1.59
CA GLN A 12 -16.93 -4.30 1.98
C GLN A 12 -16.07 -5.07 2.98
N LEU A 13 -15.02 -4.43 3.48
CA LEU A 13 -14.08 -5.00 4.45
C LEU A 13 -13.26 -6.16 3.88
N LYS A 14 -13.16 -6.25 2.57
CA LYS A 14 -12.31 -7.24 1.94
C LYS A 14 -10.87 -6.75 1.96
N TYR A 15 -9.96 -7.62 2.40
CA TYR A 15 -8.56 -7.30 2.57
C TYR A 15 -7.76 -7.59 1.30
N TYR A 16 -6.88 -6.67 0.95
CA TYR A 16 -5.98 -6.80 -0.20
C TYR A 16 -4.56 -6.46 0.19
N GLU A 17 -3.60 -7.02 -0.53
CA GLU A 17 -2.19 -6.69 -0.35
C GLU A 17 -1.54 -6.43 -1.70
N ILE A 18 -0.52 -5.57 -1.70
CA ILE A 18 0.30 -5.30 -2.88
C ILE A 18 1.75 -5.13 -2.45
N GLY A 19 2.68 -5.57 -3.31
CA GLY A 19 4.10 -5.37 -3.10
C GLY A 19 4.60 -4.14 -3.83
N GLU A 20 5.44 -3.35 -3.18
CA GLU A 20 6.06 -2.17 -3.78
C GLU A 20 7.54 -2.13 -3.46
N TYR A 21 8.36 -1.71 -4.43
CA TYR A 21 9.77 -1.45 -4.20
C TYR A 21 9.96 0.05 -4.01
N ALA A 22 10.65 0.43 -2.95
CA ALA A 22 10.86 1.83 -2.63
C ALA A 22 12.07 1.99 -1.72
N ASP A 23 12.57 3.21 -1.61
CA ASP A 23 13.71 3.49 -0.74
C ASP A 23 13.30 3.56 0.73
N ASP A 24 12.05 3.92 0.99
CA ASP A 24 11.54 3.97 2.36
C ASP A 24 10.03 3.74 2.36
N ALA A 25 9.46 3.62 3.55
CA ALA A 25 8.03 3.33 3.70
C ALA A 25 7.14 4.44 3.12
N TRP A 26 7.57 5.69 3.25
CA TRP A 26 6.81 6.82 2.70
C TRP A 26 6.67 6.70 1.18
N GLU A 27 7.77 6.39 0.51
CA GLU A 27 7.76 6.22 -0.94
C GLU A 27 6.93 5.02 -1.35
N ALA A 28 6.99 3.93 -0.56
CA ALA A 28 6.18 2.74 -0.84
C ALA A 28 4.69 3.06 -0.77
N VAL A 29 4.26 3.84 0.22
CA VAL A 29 2.87 4.27 0.35
C VAL A 29 2.46 5.14 -0.85
N LYS A 30 3.32 6.08 -1.22
CA LYS A 30 3.06 6.94 -2.37
C LYS A 30 2.89 6.12 -3.65
N ASN A 31 3.79 5.16 -3.86
CA ASN A 31 3.73 4.31 -5.05
C ASN A 31 2.46 3.46 -5.08
N ALA A 32 2.07 2.91 -3.93
CA ALA A 32 0.86 2.11 -3.84
C ALA A 32 -0.39 2.95 -4.17
N ARG A 33 -0.43 4.19 -3.71
CA ARG A 33 -1.55 5.07 -4.01
C ARG A 33 -1.63 5.42 -5.50
N GLU A 34 -0.50 5.43 -6.19
CA GLU A 34 -0.49 5.67 -7.64
C GLU A 34 -0.86 4.42 -8.42
N ASP A 35 -0.47 3.25 -7.93
CA ASP A 35 -0.69 1.99 -8.65
C ASP A 35 -2.08 1.40 -8.42
N VAL A 36 -2.71 1.68 -7.28
CA VAL A 36 -3.99 1.12 -6.91
C VAL A 36 -5.05 2.22 -6.95
N PRO A 37 -5.96 2.20 -7.94
CA PRO A 37 -6.97 3.26 -8.05
C PRO A 37 -7.79 3.48 -6.80
N TYR A 38 -8.15 2.40 -6.10
CA TYR A 38 -8.91 2.51 -4.87
C TYR A 38 -8.16 3.32 -3.82
N LEU A 39 -6.85 3.09 -3.67
CA LEU A 39 -6.04 3.82 -2.69
C LEU A 39 -5.85 5.28 -3.09
N HIS A 40 -5.84 5.56 -4.40
CA HIS A 40 -5.76 6.92 -4.88
C HIS A 40 -6.99 7.73 -4.44
N GLU A 41 -8.18 7.12 -4.50
CA GLU A 41 -9.42 7.78 -4.11
C GLU A 41 -9.69 7.71 -2.62
N HIS A 42 -9.14 6.70 -1.94
CA HIS A 42 -9.35 6.46 -0.52
C HIS A 42 -8.02 6.26 0.20
N PRO A 43 -7.20 7.31 0.30
CA PRO A 43 -5.83 7.16 0.82
C PRO A 43 -5.75 6.71 2.28
N PHE A 44 -6.84 6.87 3.04
CA PHE A 44 -6.86 6.45 4.44
C PHE A 44 -7.33 5.00 4.63
N SER A 45 -7.61 4.29 3.54
CA SER A 45 -7.98 2.87 3.62
C SER A 45 -6.78 1.97 3.83
N LEU A 46 -5.58 2.48 3.69
CA LEU A 46 -4.36 1.72 3.89
C LEU A 46 -4.22 1.37 5.37
N ASP A 47 -4.17 0.06 5.67
CA ASP A 47 -4.15 -0.44 7.05
C ASP A 47 -2.76 -0.70 7.58
N SER A 48 -1.88 -1.18 6.72
CA SER A 48 -0.57 -1.63 7.17
C SER A 48 0.47 -1.53 6.08
N ILE A 49 1.71 -1.40 6.53
CA ILE A 49 2.86 -1.49 5.65
C ILE A 49 3.93 -2.30 6.38
N LYS A 50 4.55 -3.23 5.67
CA LYS A 50 5.56 -4.10 6.24
C LYS A 50 6.75 -4.18 5.31
N ARG A 51 7.94 -3.99 5.87
CA ARG A 51 9.18 -4.16 5.13
C ARG A 51 9.55 -5.64 5.11
N GLU A 52 9.77 -6.17 3.90
CA GLU A 52 9.93 -7.61 3.69
C GLU A 52 11.38 -8.06 3.61
N GLU A 53 12.35 -7.18 3.63
CA GLU A 53 13.73 -7.65 3.59
C GLU A 53 14.32 -7.94 4.93
#